data_0c0b4a4cc674ba4d2ad9520fa37b9d90
#
_entry.id   0c0b4a4cc674ba4d2ad9520fa37b9d90
#
_cell.length_a   1.000
_cell.length_b   1.000
_cell.length_c   1.000
_cell.angle_alpha   90.00
_cell.angle_beta   90.00
_cell.angle_gamma   90.00
#
_symmetry.space_group_name_H-M   'P 1'
#
loop_
_entity.id
_entity.type
_entity.pdbx_description
1 polymer ?
#
loop_
_entity_poly.entity_id
_entity_poly.type
_entity_poly.pdbx_seq_one_letter_code
_entity_poly.pdbx_strand_id
1 'polypeptide(L)'
;MGIPLAYNFRNLWTRRLTTFLTVSGMALVVFVFASILMLAEGLQKTLVETGSYDNVVFLRKGSASEVVSGVERRQASILETLPEIAIGPRGQRLLSKELVVLIALPKKGSDKLSNVVLRGIEENSLLLRPQVRLVEGRLPRMGSTEVIAGDSSVRRF
;
A
#
# COMPACT_ATOMS: atom_id res chain seq x y z
N MET A 1 22.38 22.25 -47.96
CA MET A 1 21.66 21.25 -48.81
C MET A 1 20.69 20.51 -47.91
N GLY A 2 19.37 20.76 -48.02
CA GLY A 2 18.35 20.06 -47.25
C GLY A 2 17.93 18.77 -47.96
N ILE A 3 17.97 17.66 -47.25
CA ILE A 3 17.48 16.37 -47.81
C ILE A 3 15.95 16.49 -47.95
N PRO A 4 15.39 16.23 -49.16
CA PRO A 4 13.96 16.38 -49.35
C PRO A 4 13.19 15.34 -48.54
N LEU A 5 12.41 15.79 -47.56
CA LEU A 5 11.56 14.92 -46.69
C LEU A 5 10.61 14.03 -47.50
N ALA A 6 10.13 14.52 -48.64
CA ALA A 6 9.28 13.77 -49.53
C ALA A 6 9.97 12.50 -50.15
N TYR A 7 11.31 12.54 -50.32
CA TYR A 7 12.05 11.37 -50.78
C TYR A 7 12.13 10.28 -49.71
N ASN A 8 12.37 10.67 -48.47
CA ASN A 8 12.43 9.76 -47.33
C ASN A 8 11.06 9.08 -47.12
N PHE A 9 9.98 9.85 -47.17
CA PHE A 9 8.62 9.31 -47.02
C PHE A 9 8.28 8.29 -48.13
N ARG A 10 8.64 8.58 -49.39
CA ARG A 10 8.41 7.66 -50.52
C ARG A 10 9.24 6.39 -50.40
N ASN A 11 10.47 6.48 -49.90
CA ASN A 11 11.32 5.31 -49.70
C ASN A 11 10.79 4.39 -48.58
N LEU A 12 10.29 4.95 -47.46
CA LEU A 12 9.61 4.20 -46.41
C LEU A 12 8.40 3.42 -46.93
N TRP A 13 7.64 4.04 -47.83
CA TRP A 13 6.46 3.40 -48.42
C TRP A 13 6.80 2.29 -49.42
N THR A 14 7.92 2.41 -50.11
CA THR A 14 8.40 1.41 -51.06
C THR A 14 8.90 0.14 -50.36
N ARG A 15 9.46 0.27 -49.14
CA ARG A 15 9.99 -0.84 -48.34
C ARG A 15 9.10 -1.12 -47.09
N ARG A 16 7.78 -1.25 -47.34
CA ARG A 16 6.78 -1.38 -46.26
C ARG A 16 7.10 -2.46 -45.21
N LEU A 17 7.48 -3.66 -45.68
CA LEU A 17 7.75 -4.78 -44.78
C LEU A 17 8.94 -4.53 -43.89
N THR A 18 10.05 -4.07 -44.44
CA THR A 18 11.26 -3.76 -43.66
C THR A 18 11.02 -2.61 -42.66
N THR A 19 10.32 -1.56 -43.09
CA THR A 19 9.96 -0.42 -42.24
C THR A 19 9.05 -0.87 -41.12
N PHE A 20 8.03 -1.70 -41.42
CA PHE A 20 7.12 -2.23 -40.41
C PHE A 20 7.86 -3.08 -39.36
N LEU A 21 8.73 -3.99 -39.78
CA LEU A 21 9.51 -4.84 -38.89
C LEU A 21 10.45 -4.01 -37.98
N THR A 22 11.12 -3.01 -38.54
CA THR A 22 12.01 -2.13 -37.74
C THR A 22 11.22 -1.30 -36.74
N VAL A 23 10.11 -0.69 -37.14
CA VAL A 23 9.24 0.11 -36.27
C VAL A 23 8.63 -0.77 -35.18
N SER A 24 8.14 -1.95 -35.55
CA SER A 24 7.56 -2.90 -34.57
C SER A 24 8.61 -3.40 -33.57
N GLY A 25 9.84 -3.65 -34.02
CA GLY A 25 10.94 -4.01 -33.13
C GLY A 25 11.28 -2.90 -32.13
N MET A 26 11.40 -1.67 -32.62
CA MET A 26 11.62 -0.51 -31.76
C MET A 26 10.44 -0.28 -30.80
N ALA A 27 9.21 -0.37 -31.29
CA ALA A 27 8.01 -0.22 -30.48
C ALA A 27 7.93 -1.28 -29.39
N LEU A 28 8.30 -2.53 -29.68
CA LEU A 28 8.34 -3.62 -28.70
C LEU A 28 9.35 -3.32 -27.56
N VAL A 29 10.57 -2.87 -27.93
CA VAL A 29 11.58 -2.54 -26.93
C VAL A 29 11.12 -1.40 -26.03
N VAL A 30 10.56 -0.33 -26.60
CA VAL A 30 10.03 0.80 -25.83
C VAL A 30 8.86 0.37 -24.95
N PHE A 31 7.97 -0.47 -25.48
CA PHE A 31 6.83 -0.99 -24.72
C PHE A 31 7.27 -1.82 -23.53
N VAL A 32 8.22 -2.74 -23.70
CA VAL A 32 8.74 -3.56 -22.58
C VAL A 32 9.40 -2.67 -21.52
N PHE A 33 10.22 -1.72 -21.95
CA PHE A 33 10.90 -0.81 -21.02
C PHE A 33 9.90 0.06 -20.25
N ALA A 34 8.92 0.64 -20.93
CA ALA A 34 7.86 1.43 -20.30
C ALA A 34 7.03 0.59 -19.32
N SER A 35 6.71 -0.67 -19.68
CA SER A 35 5.97 -1.57 -18.80
C SER A 35 6.72 -1.90 -17.52
N ILE A 36 8.03 -2.12 -17.61
CA ILE A 36 8.88 -2.36 -16.42
C ILE A 36 8.91 -1.13 -15.51
N LEU A 37 9.07 0.06 -16.08
CA LEU A 37 9.09 1.31 -15.30
C LEU A 37 7.72 1.57 -14.64
N MET A 38 6.62 1.37 -15.35
CA MET A 38 5.27 1.53 -14.80
C MET A 38 5.01 0.53 -13.67
N LEU A 39 5.48 -0.72 -13.82
CA LEU A 39 5.34 -1.72 -12.76
C LEU A 39 6.16 -1.36 -11.53
N ALA A 40 7.40 -0.91 -11.72
CA ALA A 40 8.29 -0.49 -10.63
C ALA A 40 7.68 0.70 -9.87
N GLU A 41 7.20 1.71 -10.57
CA GLU A 41 6.57 2.89 -9.97
C GLU A 41 5.25 2.55 -9.28
N GLY A 42 4.41 1.72 -9.90
CA GLY A 42 3.17 1.22 -9.29
C GLY A 42 3.42 0.44 -8.01
N LEU A 43 4.45 -0.42 -7.98
CA LEU A 43 4.83 -1.17 -6.80
C LEU A 43 5.36 -0.25 -5.70
N GLN A 44 6.25 0.67 -6.04
CA GLN A 44 6.78 1.66 -5.11
C GLN A 44 5.66 2.50 -4.50
N LYS A 45 4.74 3.02 -5.31
CA LYS A 45 3.60 3.80 -4.85
C LYS A 45 2.72 2.99 -3.90
N THR A 46 2.40 1.75 -4.22
CA THR A 46 1.59 0.87 -3.38
C THR A 46 2.25 0.58 -2.03
N LEU A 47 3.57 0.36 -2.01
CA LEU A 47 4.32 0.06 -0.79
C LEU A 47 4.49 1.31 0.09
N VAL A 48 4.63 2.48 -0.49
CA VAL A 48 4.87 3.74 0.23
C VAL A 48 3.57 4.37 0.71
N GLU A 49 2.49 4.33 -0.07
CA GLU A 49 1.20 4.91 0.31
C GLU A 49 0.50 4.19 1.48
N THR A 50 0.90 2.94 1.78
CA THR A 50 0.36 2.17 2.93
C THR A 50 0.99 2.54 4.26
N GLY A 51 2.06 3.31 4.28
CA GLY A 51 2.79 3.74 5.48
C GLY A 51 3.15 5.21 5.47
N SER A 52 3.77 5.66 6.55
CA SER A 52 4.46 6.95 6.64
C SER A 52 5.94 6.66 6.84
N TYR A 53 6.81 7.47 6.22
CA TYR A 53 8.26 7.34 6.37
C TYR A 53 8.73 7.54 7.82
N ASP A 54 7.96 8.27 8.61
CA ASP A 54 8.27 8.58 10.01
C ASP A 54 7.74 7.51 10.97
N ASN A 55 6.96 6.54 10.49
CA ASN A 55 6.38 5.50 11.32
C ASN A 55 7.22 4.23 11.28
N VAL A 56 7.51 3.69 12.46
CA VAL A 56 8.22 2.42 12.65
C VAL A 56 7.31 1.41 13.31
N VAL A 57 7.30 0.19 12.79
CA VAL A 57 6.57 -0.93 13.39
C VAL A 57 7.53 -1.80 14.18
N PHE A 58 7.28 -1.96 15.47
CA PHE A 58 8.05 -2.85 16.33
C PHE A 58 7.47 -4.26 16.28
N LEU A 59 8.27 -5.20 15.83
CA LEU A 59 7.92 -6.61 15.80
C LEU A 59 8.83 -7.43 16.73
N ARG A 60 8.33 -8.56 17.20
CA ARG A 60 9.17 -9.52 17.92
C ARG A 60 10.31 -9.99 17.00
N LYS A 61 11.51 -10.08 17.54
CA LYS A 61 12.67 -10.60 16.79
C LYS A 61 12.38 -11.98 16.20
N GLY A 62 12.57 -12.11 14.89
CA GLY A 62 12.31 -13.34 14.14
C GLY A 62 10.87 -13.46 13.60
N SER A 63 9.99 -12.52 13.86
CA SER A 63 8.66 -12.48 13.26
C SER A 63 8.72 -11.92 11.84
N ALA A 64 8.08 -12.61 10.89
CA ALA A 64 8.03 -12.20 9.49
C ALA A 64 6.93 -11.17 9.19
N SER A 65 5.94 -11.01 10.08
CA SER A 65 4.83 -10.08 9.90
C SER A 65 4.18 -9.71 11.23
N GLU A 66 3.34 -8.68 11.23
CA GLU A 66 2.57 -8.23 12.39
C GLU A 66 1.67 -9.33 12.97
N VAL A 67 1.05 -10.15 12.11
CA VAL A 67 0.09 -11.18 12.50
C VAL A 67 0.73 -12.30 13.33
N VAL A 68 2.01 -12.60 13.08
CA VAL A 68 2.75 -13.64 13.81
C VAL A 68 3.70 -13.06 14.88
N SER A 69 3.64 -11.76 15.08
CA SER A 69 4.45 -11.05 16.06
C SER A 69 3.70 -10.91 17.39
N GLY A 70 4.21 -11.55 18.43
CA GLY A 70 3.72 -11.36 19.80
C GLY A 70 4.71 -10.53 20.61
N VAL A 71 4.42 -9.26 20.82
CA VAL A 71 5.15 -8.39 21.75
C VAL A 71 4.42 -8.38 23.10
N GLU A 72 5.12 -8.77 24.16
CA GLU A 72 4.53 -8.79 25.49
C GLU A 72 4.23 -7.36 25.99
N ARG A 73 3.16 -7.22 26.78
CA ARG A 73 2.73 -5.92 27.33
C ARG A 73 3.88 -5.19 28.07
N ARG A 74 4.69 -5.94 28.81
CA ARG A 74 5.84 -5.38 29.51
C ARG A 74 6.88 -4.78 28.56
N GLN A 75 7.16 -5.46 27.46
CA GLN A 75 8.07 -4.97 26.43
C GLN A 75 7.51 -3.72 25.74
N ALA A 76 6.22 -3.73 25.42
CA ALA A 76 5.55 -2.57 24.84
C ALA A 76 5.59 -1.35 25.78
N SER A 77 5.45 -1.55 27.10
CA SER A 77 5.56 -0.46 28.07
C SER A 77 6.99 0.11 28.16
N ILE A 78 8.02 -0.71 27.93
CA ILE A 78 9.41 -0.21 27.85
C ILE A 78 9.55 0.68 26.61
N LEU A 79 8.99 0.28 25.47
CA LEU A 79 9.02 1.10 24.25
C LEU A 79 8.40 2.48 24.46
N GLU A 80 7.33 2.58 25.27
CA GLU A 80 6.71 3.86 25.60
C GLU A 80 7.66 4.85 26.30
N THR A 81 8.70 4.38 26.95
CA THR A 81 9.64 5.22 27.69
C THR A 81 10.83 5.69 26.85
N LEU A 82 10.98 5.19 25.64
CA LEU A 82 12.10 5.54 24.77
C LEU A 82 12.06 7.03 24.39
N PRO A 83 13.19 7.73 24.46
CA PRO A 83 13.27 9.16 24.13
C PRO A 83 13.08 9.41 22.63
N GLU A 84 13.29 8.41 21.79
CA GLU A 84 13.15 8.46 20.34
C GLU A 84 11.68 8.53 19.88
N ILE A 85 10.73 8.20 20.76
CA ILE A 85 9.31 8.30 20.45
C ILE A 85 8.88 9.77 20.39
N ALA A 86 8.42 10.20 19.25
CA ALA A 86 7.95 11.55 19.03
C ALA A 86 6.79 11.92 19.95
N ILE A 87 6.72 13.19 20.32
CA ILE A 87 5.65 13.75 21.13
C ILE A 87 4.69 14.49 20.20
N GLY A 88 3.40 14.16 20.30
CA GLY A 88 2.35 14.80 19.53
C GLY A 88 1.96 16.18 20.07
N PRO A 89 1.10 16.91 19.34
CA PRO A 89 0.73 18.29 19.67
C PRO A 89 0.09 18.50 21.05
N ARG A 90 -0.50 17.45 21.62
CA ARG A 90 -1.13 17.47 22.95
C ARG A 90 -0.21 16.92 24.07
N GLY A 91 1.08 16.76 23.80
CA GLY A 91 2.04 16.21 24.75
C GLY A 91 2.00 14.68 24.89
N GLN A 92 1.13 13.99 24.10
CA GLN A 92 1.07 12.54 24.10
C GLN A 92 2.21 11.94 23.28
N ARG A 93 2.71 10.77 23.70
CA ARG A 93 3.67 10.02 22.91
C ARG A 93 3.00 9.42 21.67
N LEU A 94 3.62 9.58 20.51
CA LEU A 94 3.11 9.04 19.25
C LEU A 94 3.51 7.55 19.11
N LEU A 95 2.91 6.73 19.95
CA LEU A 95 3.03 5.28 19.94
C LEU A 95 1.64 4.68 20.11
N SER A 96 1.37 3.58 19.45
CA SER A 96 0.13 2.80 19.57
C SER A 96 0.45 1.32 19.68
N LYS A 97 -0.18 0.67 20.64
CA LYS A 97 -0.13 -0.79 20.82
C LYS A 97 -1.35 -1.39 20.14
N GLU A 98 -1.12 -2.20 19.13
CA GLU A 98 -2.18 -2.75 18.31
C GLU A 98 -2.14 -4.27 18.31
N LEU A 99 -3.31 -4.88 18.31
CA LEU A 99 -3.49 -6.31 18.14
C LEU A 99 -3.96 -6.61 16.73
N VAL A 100 -3.21 -7.44 16.00
CA VAL A 100 -3.56 -7.82 14.62
C VAL A 100 -3.88 -9.30 14.58
N VAL A 101 -5.08 -9.64 14.15
CA VAL A 101 -5.55 -11.02 14.01
C VAL A 101 -6.16 -11.25 12.63
N LEU A 102 -6.08 -12.49 12.14
CA LEU A 102 -6.78 -12.93 10.95
C LEU A 102 -8.05 -13.67 11.34
N ILE A 103 -9.16 -13.26 10.78
CA ILE A 103 -10.45 -13.96 10.88
C ILE A 103 -10.90 -14.39 9.50
N ALA A 104 -11.58 -15.54 9.42
CA ALA A 104 -12.15 -16.03 8.18
C ALA A 104 -13.63 -15.61 8.12
N LEU A 105 -13.99 -14.85 7.11
CA LEU A 105 -15.37 -14.43 6.85
C LEU A 105 -15.85 -14.94 5.48
N PRO A 106 -17.13 -15.29 5.33
CA PRO A 106 -17.71 -15.62 4.05
C PRO A 106 -17.80 -14.37 3.17
N LYS A 107 -17.51 -14.52 1.90
CA LYS A 107 -17.69 -13.43 0.92
C LYS A 107 -19.16 -13.27 0.59
N LYS A 108 -19.60 -12.03 0.40
CA LYS A 108 -20.97 -11.70 -0.02
C LYS A 108 -21.33 -12.46 -1.32
N GLY A 109 -22.44 -13.20 -1.25
CA GLY A 109 -22.92 -14.00 -2.39
C GLY A 109 -22.14 -15.30 -2.63
N SER A 110 -21.31 -15.76 -1.69
CA SER A 110 -20.56 -17.02 -1.80
C SER A 110 -20.23 -17.58 -0.42
N ASP A 111 -20.26 -18.91 -0.28
CA ASP A 111 -19.85 -19.59 0.95
C ASP A 111 -18.31 -19.71 1.11
N LYS A 112 -17.56 -19.16 0.16
CA LYS A 112 -16.11 -19.20 0.22
C LYS A 112 -15.59 -18.29 1.33
N LEU A 113 -14.88 -18.87 2.29
CA LEU A 113 -14.19 -18.12 3.34
C LEU A 113 -12.99 -17.37 2.77
N SER A 114 -12.78 -16.18 3.26
CA SER A 114 -11.61 -15.37 2.96
C SER A 114 -11.07 -14.73 4.22
N ASN A 115 -9.76 -14.68 4.34
CA ASN A 115 -9.11 -14.06 5.49
C ASN A 115 -9.27 -12.55 5.46
N VAL A 116 -9.68 -11.99 6.58
CA VAL A 116 -9.79 -10.56 6.84
C VAL A 116 -8.89 -10.22 8.02
N VAL A 117 -8.13 -9.17 7.88
CA VAL A 117 -7.32 -8.63 8.98
C VAL A 117 -8.22 -7.80 9.88
N LEU A 118 -8.32 -8.18 11.14
CA LEU A 118 -8.92 -7.38 12.19
C LEU A 118 -7.81 -6.75 13.03
N ARG A 119 -7.87 -5.45 13.21
CA ARG A 119 -6.88 -4.68 13.97
C ARG A 119 -7.55 -3.99 15.15
N GLY A 120 -7.13 -4.36 16.35
CA GLY A 120 -7.46 -3.61 17.57
C GLY A 120 -6.60 -2.35 17.63
N ILE A 121 -7.23 -1.20 17.81
CA ILE A 121 -6.60 0.11 17.77
C ILE A 121 -6.74 0.85 19.12
N GLU A 122 -5.81 1.74 19.38
CA GLU A 122 -5.86 2.75 20.45
C GLU A 122 -6.17 4.14 19.88
N GLU A 123 -6.40 5.11 20.74
CA GLU A 123 -6.69 6.50 20.35
C GLU A 123 -5.59 7.10 19.45
N ASN A 124 -4.33 6.80 19.74
CA ASN A 124 -3.18 7.28 18.97
C ASN A 124 -3.05 6.61 17.58
N SER A 125 -3.70 5.48 17.36
CA SER A 125 -3.58 4.73 16.09
C SER A 125 -3.99 5.55 14.88
N LEU A 126 -5.04 6.37 15.02
CA LEU A 126 -5.52 7.23 13.95
C LEU A 126 -4.63 8.46 13.73
N LEU A 127 -3.98 8.95 14.80
CA LEU A 127 -3.00 10.03 14.68
C LEU A 127 -1.75 9.58 13.91
N LEU A 128 -1.35 8.33 14.08
CA LEU A 128 -0.22 7.73 13.35
C LEU A 128 -0.55 7.40 11.89
N ARG A 129 -1.84 7.44 11.51
CA ARG A 129 -2.32 7.15 10.15
C ARG A 129 -3.16 8.28 9.57
N PRO A 130 -2.55 9.42 9.24
CA PRO A 130 -3.26 10.59 8.72
C PRO A 130 -3.96 10.33 7.38
N GLN A 131 -3.55 9.27 6.65
CA GLN A 131 -4.17 8.83 5.42
C GLN A 131 -5.55 8.17 5.61
N VAL A 132 -5.88 7.71 6.83
CA VAL A 132 -7.19 7.12 7.13
C VAL A 132 -8.24 8.23 7.21
N ARG A 133 -9.21 8.17 6.32
CA ARG A 133 -10.33 9.12 6.26
C ARG A 133 -11.64 8.41 6.47
N LEU A 134 -12.45 8.96 7.36
CA LEU A 134 -13.82 8.49 7.56
C LEU A 134 -14.68 8.96 6.38
N VAL A 135 -15.26 8.02 5.65
CA VAL A 135 -16.12 8.29 4.48
C VAL A 135 -17.58 8.37 4.92
N GLU A 136 -18.00 7.47 5.81
CA GLU A 136 -19.38 7.37 6.29
C GLU A 136 -19.40 6.93 7.76
N GLY A 137 -20.41 7.37 8.50
CA GLY A 137 -20.60 7.00 9.89
C GLY A 137 -19.77 7.85 10.87
N ARG A 138 -19.29 7.23 11.94
CA ARG A 138 -18.48 7.85 12.99
C ARG A 138 -17.31 6.96 13.42
N LEU A 139 -16.33 7.52 14.07
CA LEU A 139 -15.26 6.75 14.68
C LEU A 139 -15.79 5.87 15.84
N PRO A 140 -15.20 4.69 16.04
CA PRO A 140 -15.59 3.78 17.11
C PRO A 140 -15.25 4.38 18.47
N ARG A 141 -16.05 4.07 19.46
CA ARG A 141 -15.75 4.39 20.86
C ARG A 141 -14.63 3.48 21.37
N MET A 142 -13.59 4.06 21.92
CA MET A 142 -12.50 3.26 22.48
C MET A 142 -13.02 2.41 23.64
N GLY A 143 -12.52 1.15 23.72
CA GLY A 143 -12.97 0.17 24.71
C GLY A 143 -14.34 -0.48 24.43
N SER A 144 -14.93 -0.25 23.26
CA SER A 144 -16.15 -0.89 22.84
C SER A 144 -15.87 -1.99 21.80
N THR A 145 -16.94 -2.73 21.42
CA THR A 145 -16.91 -3.72 20.34
C THR A 145 -17.24 -3.12 18.96
N GLU A 146 -17.28 -1.81 18.86
CA GLU A 146 -17.52 -1.11 17.59
C GLU A 146 -16.31 -1.25 16.67
N VAL A 147 -16.58 -1.42 15.38
CA VAL A 147 -15.54 -1.54 14.36
C VAL A 147 -15.77 -0.54 13.23
N ILE A 148 -14.69 -0.11 12.60
CA ILE A 148 -14.73 0.56 11.29
C ILE A 148 -14.21 -0.42 10.25
N ALA A 149 -14.86 -0.47 9.11
CA ALA A 149 -14.46 -1.34 8.02
C ALA A 149 -14.01 -0.49 6.83
N GLY A 150 -12.96 -0.95 6.14
CA GLY A 150 -12.56 -0.32 4.89
C GLY A 150 -13.65 -0.47 3.83
N ASP A 151 -13.89 0.55 3.01
CA ASP A 151 -14.92 0.56 1.97
C ASP A 151 -14.85 -0.68 1.06
N SER A 152 -13.67 -1.08 0.64
CA SER A 152 -13.48 -2.30 -0.16
C SER A 152 -13.85 -3.58 0.59
N SER A 153 -13.70 -3.62 1.92
CA SER A 153 -14.10 -4.76 2.74
C SER A 153 -15.62 -4.85 2.85
N VAL A 154 -16.31 -3.73 3.12
CA VAL A 154 -17.77 -3.66 3.19
C VAL A 154 -18.44 -4.11 1.88
N ARG A 155 -17.84 -3.81 0.75
CA ARG A 155 -18.35 -4.25 -0.55
C ARG A 155 -18.14 -5.73 -0.82
N ARG A 156 -17.16 -6.33 -0.19
CA ARG A 156 -16.75 -7.73 -0.44
C ARG A 156 -17.35 -8.72 0.54
N PHE A 157 -17.60 -8.31 1.77
CA PHE A 157 -18.17 -9.05 2.89
C PHE A 157 -19.47 -8.42 3.37
#